data_a6cbe7573af6499088d925f29ef3b739
#
_entry.id   a6cbe7573af6499088d925f29ef3b739
#
_cell.length_a   1.000
_cell.length_b   1.000
_cell.length_c   1.000
_cell.angle_alpha   90.00
_cell.angle_beta   90.00
_cell.angle_gamma   90.00
#
_symmetry.space_group_name_H-M   'P 1'
#
loop_
_entity.id
_entity.type
_entity.pdbx_description
1 polymer ?
#
loop_
_entity_poly.entity_id
_entity_poly.type
_entity_poly.pdbx_seq_one_letter_code
_entity_poly.pdbx_strand_id
1 'polypeptide(L)'
;MKRAQERRVYENCFISTGGSVVVNKIKTGDQVIVTAGKDKGKQGAVTKILSNGRCFVSGVQMVKRHTKPNPNAGIAGGVVEKESSIDMSNLSIFNPGTKKADKVRIKSLEDGSKVRVFKSSGKEIEK
;
A
#
# COMPACT_ATOMS: atom_id res chain seq x y z
N MET A 1 1.89 -39.44 7.63
CA MET A 1 1.29 -38.36 6.82
C MET A 1 2.05 -37.06 7.12
N LYS A 2 2.92 -36.68 6.24
CA LYS A 2 3.69 -35.45 6.38
C LYS A 2 2.87 -34.30 5.83
N ARG A 3 2.40 -33.41 6.69
CA ARG A 3 1.86 -32.12 6.26
C ARG A 3 3.02 -31.30 5.72
N ALA A 4 3.05 -31.09 4.43
CA ALA A 4 3.92 -30.11 3.81
C ALA A 4 3.52 -28.74 4.35
N GLN A 5 4.37 -28.18 5.23
CA GLN A 5 4.32 -26.77 5.56
C GLN A 5 4.78 -26.02 4.31
N GLU A 6 3.81 -25.57 3.53
CA GLU A 6 4.06 -24.53 2.57
C GLU A 6 4.47 -23.27 3.35
N ARG A 7 5.75 -23.12 3.55
CA ARG A 7 6.32 -21.84 3.89
C ARG A 7 6.01 -20.92 2.72
N ARG A 8 4.98 -20.12 2.87
CA ARG A 8 4.77 -18.99 1.98
C ARG A 8 5.97 -18.08 2.13
N VAL A 9 6.88 -18.21 1.21
CA VAL A 9 7.94 -17.24 1.00
C VAL A 9 7.21 -15.96 0.60
N TYR A 10 7.14 -15.03 1.52
CA TYR A 10 6.81 -13.66 1.19
C TYR A 10 7.98 -13.15 0.37
N GLU A 11 7.89 -13.26 -0.92
CA GLU A 11 8.79 -12.55 -1.81
C GLU A 11 8.58 -11.05 -1.58
N ASN A 12 9.38 -10.52 -0.68
CA ASN A 12 9.65 -9.11 -0.64
C ASN A 12 10.20 -8.76 -2.02
N CYS A 13 9.43 -8.03 -2.81
CA CYS A 13 9.89 -7.46 -4.06
C CYS A 13 11.00 -6.45 -3.75
N PHE A 14 12.22 -6.97 -3.55
CA PHE A 14 13.43 -6.19 -3.60
C PHE A 14 13.67 -5.80 -5.05
N ILE A 15 13.93 -4.55 -5.28
CA ILE A 15 14.32 -3.99 -6.57
C ILE A 15 15.65 -4.64 -6.95
N SER A 16 15.60 -5.65 -7.80
CA SER A 16 16.78 -6.16 -8.47
C SER A 16 16.94 -5.41 -9.79
N THR A 17 18.07 -4.76 -9.94
CA THR A 17 18.52 -4.09 -11.15
C THR A 17 18.68 -5.14 -12.25
N GLY A 18 17.70 -5.28 -13.09
CA GLY A 18 17.76 -6.22 -14.22
C GLY A 18 16.36 -6.55 -14.74
N GLY A 19 15.86 -5.74 -15.64
CA GLY A 19 14.93 -6.08 -16.73
C GLY A 19 13.59 -6.76 -16.44
N SER A 20 13.25 -7.13 -15.23
CA SER A 20 11.93 -7.66 -14.92
C SER A 20 11.00 -6.55 -14.44
N VAL A 21 9.92 -6.34 -15.15
CA VAL A 21 8.87 -5.40 -14.77
C VAL A 21 8.26 -5.89 -13.46
N VAL A 22 8.69 -5.29 -12.35
CA VAL A 22 8.09 -5.56 -11.04
C VAL A 22 6.69 -4.95 -11.03
N VAL A 23 5.69 -5.79 -11.14
CA VAL A 23 4.30 -5.35 -11.07
C VAL A 23 3.91 -5.21 -9.61
N ASN A 24 3.91 -3.98 -9.13
CA ASN A 24 3.43 -3.67 -7.79
C ASN A 24 1.93 -3.95 -7.68
N LYS A 25 1.53 -4.69 -6.65
CA LYS A 25 0.11 -4.98 -6.37
C LYS A 25 -0.67 -3.73 -5.95
N ILE A 26 0.00 -2.81 -5.26
CA ILE A 26 -0.53 -1.53 -4.80
C ILE A 26 0.15 -0.42 -5.60
N LYS A 27 -0.63 0.51 -6.11
CA LYS A 27 -0.14 1.70 -6.84
C LYS A 27 -0.62 2.97 -6.13
N THR A 28 -0.03 4.09 -6.50
CA THR A 28 -0.51 5.41 -6.09
C THR A 28 -1.92 5.66 -6.63
N GLY A 29 -2.79 6.21 -5.78
CA GLY A 29 -4.20 6.43 -6.11
C GLY A 29 -5.14 5.27 -5.77
N ASP A 30 -4.61 4.09 -5.40
CA ASP A 30 -5.46 2.96 -5.01
C ASP A 30 -6.14 3.23 -3.66
N GLN A 31 -7.40 2.81 -3.54
CA GLN A 31 -8.11 2.77 -2.28
C GLN A 31 -7.65 1.55 -1.48
N VAL A 32 -7.16 1.79 -0.27
CA VAL A 32 -6.63 0.75 0.60
C VAL A 32 -7.30 0.78 1.97
N ILE A 33 -7.27 -0.36 2.63
CA ILE A 33 -7.72 -0.52 4.01
C ILE A 33 -6.56 -1.05 4.85
N VAL A 34 -6.42 -0.52 6.04
CA VAL A 34 -5.40 -0.95 7.00
C VAL A 34 -5.83 -2.25 7.66
N THR A 35 -5.02 -3.28 7.54
CA THR A 35 -5.31 -4.61 8.10
C THR A 35 -4.74 -4.82 9.48
N ALA A 36 -3.66 -4.13 9.83
CA ALA A 36 -2.98 -4.27 11.11
C ALA A 36 -2.42 -2.94 11.60
N GLY A 37 -2.29 -2.79 12.89
CA GLY A 37 -1.74 -1.62 13.56
C GLY A 37 -2.78 -0.79 14.27
N LYS A 38 -2.37 0.40 14.73
CA LYS A 38 -3.22 1.34 15.49
C LYS A 38 -4.47 1.77 14.71
N ASP A 39 -4.34 1.96 13.41
CA ASP A 39 -5.39 2.45 12.53
C ASP A 39 -6.11 1.33 11.76
N LYS A 40 -6.10 0.11 12.30
CA LYS A 40 -6.78 -1.05 11.70
C LYS A 40 -8.23 -0.73 11.33
N GLY A 41 -8.60 -1.03 10.10
CA GLY A 41 -9.95 -0.80 9.56
C GLY A 41 -10.16 0.57 8.92
N LYS A 42 -9.24 1.51 9.07
CA LYS A 42 -9.31 2.79 8.35
C LYS A 42 -9.04 2.60 6.87
N GLN A 43 -9.73 3.38 6.08
CA GLN A 43 -9.60 3.41 4.62
C GLN A 43 -8.96 4.72 4.19
N GLY A 44 -8.22 4.68 3.12
CA GLY A 44 -7.61 5.87 2.54
C GLY A 44 -7.04 5.60 1.15
N ALA A 45 -6.68 6.66 0.47
CA ALA A 45 -6.01 6.58 -0.83
C ALA A 45 -4.49 6.62 -0.65
N VAL A 46 -3.79 5.81 -1.42
CA VAL A 46 -2.32 5.83 -1.44
C VAL A 46 -1.84 7.10 -2.13
N THR A 47 -1.17 7.97 -1.37
CA THR A 47 -0.65 9.24 -1.88
C THR A 47 0.73 9.05 -2.54
N LYS A 48 1.62 8.33 -1.88
CA LYS A 48 2.99 8.13 -2.34
C LYS A 48 3.55 6.79 -1.89
N ILE A 49 4.27 6.13 -2.77
CA ILE A 49 4.99 4.89 -2.46
C ILE A 49 6.49 5.21 -2.39
N LEU A 50 7.13 4.72 -1.34
CA LEU A 50 8.56 4.84 -1.12
C LEU A 50 9.28 3.58 -1.61
N SER A 51 10.53 3.72 -1.98
CA SER A 51 11.39 2.61 -2.43
C SER A 51 11.67 1.55 -1.35
N ASN A 52 11.51 1.92 -0.09
CA ASN A 52 11.73 1.03 1.05
C ASN A 52 10.52 0.11 1.39
N GLY A 53 9.54 -0.02 0.51
CA GLY A 53 8.34 -0.83 0.75
C GLY A 53 7.30 -0.18 1.67
N ARG A 54 7.43 1.12 1.94
CA ARG A 54 6.47 1.89 2.72
C ARG A 54 5.71 2.86 1.83
N CYS A 55 4.54 3.29 2.28
CA CYS A 55 3.74 4.27 1.55
C CYS A 55 3.05 5.25 2.50
N PHE A 56 2.64 6.36 1.97
CA PHE A 56 1.77 7.32 2.63
C PHE A 56 0.34 7.09 2.17
N VAL A 57 -0.58 7.06 3.13
CA VAL A 57 -2.01 6.88 2.89
C VAL A 57 -2.74 8.06 3.50
N SER A 58 -3.64 8.66 2.76
CA SER A 58 -4.40 9.81 3.19
C SER A 58 -5.25 9.49 4.42
N GLY A 59 -5.14 10.32 5.45
CA GLY A 59 -5.90 10.20 6.70
C GLY A 59 -5.53 9.02 7.60
N VAL A 60 -4.45 8.31 7.30
CA VAL A 60 -3.97 7.16 8.06
C VAL A 60 -2.60 7.46 8.65
N GLN A 61 -2.32 6.88 9.82
CA GLN A 61 -1.04 7.04 10.52
C GLN A 61 -0.69 8.51 10.81
N MET A 62 -1.67 9.28 11.27
CA MET A 62 -1.45 10.67 11.67
C MET A 62 -0.58 10.73 12.92
N VAL A 63 0.52 11.48 12.84
CA VAL A 63 1.45 11.70 13.94
C VAL A 63 1.61 13.20 14.23
N LYS A 64 1.66 13.52 15.50
CA LYS A 64 1.93 14.88 15.97
C LYS A 64 3.44 15.09 16.05
N ARG A 65 3.95 16.05 15.29
CA ARG A 65 5.36 16.44 15.33
C ARG A 65 5.52 17.83 15.91
N HIS A 66 6.41 17.94 16.89
CA HIS A 66 6.86 19.23 17.38
C HIS A 66 7.85 19.83 16.37
N THR A 67 7.46 20.90 15.72
CA THR A 67 8.31 21.65 14.78
C THR A 67 8.81 22.93 15.45
N LYS A 68 10.12 23.18 15.30
CA LYS A 68 10.69 24.46 15.76
C LYS A 68 10.25 25.59 14.82
N PRO A 69 10.01 26.80 15.33
CA PRO A 69 9.71 27.94 14.48
C PRO A 69 10.90 28.25 13.58
N ASN A 70 10.64 28.44 12.30
CA ASN A 70 11.65 28.84 11.33
C ASN A 70 11.24 30.19 10.71
N PRO A 71 11.83 31.33 11.17
CA PRO A 71 11.43 32.63 10.69
C PRO A 71 11.72 32.87 9.19
N ASN A 72 12.73 32.18 8.64
CA ASN A 72 13.09 32.32 7.22
C ASN A 72 12.08 31.66 6.27
N ALA A 73 11.32 30.67 6.73
CA ALA A 73 10.31 29.96 5.96
C ALA A 73 8.87 30.38 6.33
N GLY A 74 8.69 31.33 7.26
CA GLY A 74 7.37 31.78 7.72
C GLY A 74 6.56 30.71 8.46
N ILE A 75 7.23 29.67 8.96
CA ILE A 75 6.58 28.56 9.69
C ILE A 75 6.53 28.90 11.17
N ALA A 76 5.33 29.15 11.69
CA ALA A 76 5.11 29.22 13.12
C ALA A 76 5.35 27.83 13.72
N GLY A 77 6.26 27.74 14.70
CA GLY A 77 6.52 26.49 15.40
C GLY A 77 5.29 26.02 16.18
N GLY A 78 5.24 24.74 16.46
CA GLY A 78 4.16 24.14 17.23
C GLY A 78 3.99 22.65 16.94
N VAL A 79 2.88 22.10 17.39
CA VAL A 79 2.51 20.71 17.13
C VAL A 79 1.79 20.65 15.79
N VAL A 80 2.42 20.03 14.81
CA VAL A 80 1.86 19.84 13.46
C VAL A 80 1.50 18.38 13.29
N GLU A 81 0.27 18.11 12.87
CA GLU A 81 -0.15 16.76 12.48
C GLU A 81 0.30 16.50 11.05
N LYS A 82 1.04 15.41 10.88
CA LYS A 82 1.53 14.96 9.57
C LYS A 82 1.24 13.48 9.37
N GLU A 83 0.99 13.10 8.13
CA GLU A 83 0.88 11.70 7.76
C GLU A 83 2.25 11.02 7.86
N SER A 84 2.28 9.85 8.47
CA SER A 84 3.49 9.03 8.55
C SER A 84 3.41 7.86 7.57
N SER A 85 4.56 7.37 7.16
CA SER A 85 4.62 6.21 6.28
C SER A 85 4.20 4.94 7.01
N ILE A 86 3.39 4.13 6.34
CA ILE A 86 2.96 2.81 6.78
C ILE A 86 3.56 1.74 5.88
N ASP A 87 3.80 0.55 6.42
CA ASP A 87 4.31 -0.57 5.66
C ASP A 87 3.23 -1.13 4.72
N MET A 88 3.60 -1.42 3.48
CA MET A 88 2.65 -1.95 2.48
C MET A 88 2.10 -3.33 2.86
N SER A 89 2.80 -4.09 3.69
CA SER A 89 2.32 -5.38 4.21
C SER A 89 1.10 -5.24 5.13
N ASN A 90 0.94 -4.08 5.76
CA ASN A 90 -0.19 -3.76 6.63
C ASN A 90 -1.40 -3.20 5.87
N LEU A 91 -1.32 -3.14 4.56
CA LEU A 91 -2.36 -2.61 3.70
C LEU A 91 -2.94 -3.70 2.80
N SER A 92 -4.22 -3.60 2.52
CA SER A 92 -4.90 -4.40 1.51
C SER A 92 -5.74 -3.49 0.64
N ILE A 93 -5.94 -3.86 -0.62
CA ILE A 93 -6.79 -3.06 -1.50
C ILE A 93 -8.25 -3.18 -1.05
N PHE A 94 -8.92 -2.06 -1.02
CA PHE A 94 -10.34 -2.00 -0.72
C PHE A 94 -11.15 -2.38 -1.96
N ASN A 95 -12.00 -3.40 -1.81
CA ASN A 95 -12.92 -3.80 -2.87
C ASN A 95 -14.28 -3.12 -2.65
N PRO A 96 -14.69 -2.19 -3.50
CA PRO A 96 -15.96 -1.48 -3.33
C PRO A 96 -17.19 -2.39 -3.47
N GLY A 97 -17.06 -3.49 -4.22
CA GLY A 97 -18.16 -4.45 -4.40
C GLY A 97 -18.48 -5.26 -3.15
N THR A 98 -17.45 -5.69 -2.43
CA THR A 98 -17.60 -6.47 -1.19
C THR A 98 -17.47 -5.63 0.07
N LYS A 99 -17.06 -4.37 -0.05
CA LYS A 99 -16.76 -3.43 1.06
C LYS A 99 -15.76 -3.99 2.08
N LYS A 100 -14.87 -4.84 1.63
CA LYS A 100 -13.87 -5.53 2.46
C LYS A 100 -12.48 -5.42 1.85
N ALA A 101 -11.48 -5.72 2.68
CA ALA A 101 -10.10 -5.89 2.24
C ALA A 101 -9.99 -7.11 1.31
N ASP A 102 -9.41 -6.94 0.15
CA ASP A 102 -9.21 -8.01 -0.82
C ASP A 102 -7.74 -8.13 -1.24
N LYS A 103 -7.38 -9.31 -1.69
CA LYS A 103 -6.05 -9.59 -2.23
C LYS A 103 -6.05 -9.40 -3.74
N VAL A 104 -4.95 -8.88 -4.24
CA VAL A 104 -4.76 -8.65 -5.67
C VAL A 104 -4.00 -9.81 -6.29
N ARG A 105 -4.50 -10.29 -7.42
CA ARG A 105 -3.80 -11.17 -8.35
C ARG A 105 -3.40 -10.40 -9.59
N ILE A 106 -2.33 -10.83 -10.21
CA ILE A 106 -1.88 -10.33 -11.51
C ILE A 106 -2.24 -11.39 -12.52
N LYS A 107 -3.02 -11.01 -13.52
CA LYS A 107 -3.33 -11.81 -14.71
C LYS A 107 -2.49 -11.30 -15.87
N SER A 108 -1.86 -12.21 -16.59
CA SER A 108 -1.28 -11.92 -17.91
C SER A 108 -2.36 -12.11 -18.96
N LEU A 109 -2.57 -11.10 -19.78
CA LEU A 109 -3.41 -11.19 -20.97
C LEU A 109 -2.60 -11.82 -22.12
N GLU A 110 -3.29 -12.30 -23.13
CA GLU A 110 -2.67 -12.89 -24.35
C GLU A 110 -1.78 -11.89 -25.09
N ASP A 111 -2.08 -10.61 -24.95
CA ASP A 111 -1.28 -9.50 -25.50
C ASP A 111 0.05 -9.23 -24.73
N GLY A 112 0.37 -10.02 -23.70
CA GLY A 112 1.54 -9.84 -22.86
C GLY A 112 1.41 -8.75 -21.80
N SER A 113 0.29 -8.04 -21.74
CA SER A 113 0.01 -7.05 -20.71
C SER A 113 -0.40 -7.71 -19.39
N LYS A 114 -0.03 -7.08 -18.27
CA LYS A 114 -0.33 -7.56 -16.93
C LYS A 114 -1.39 -6.70 -16.28
N VAL A 115 -2.52 -7.29 -15.94
CA VAL A 115 -3.65 -6.62 -15.30
C VAL A 115 -3.81 -7.07 -13.86
N ARG A 116 -4.15 -6.13 -12.99
CA ARG A 116 -4.46 -6.41 -11.59
C ARG A 116 -5.94 -6.78 -11.46
N VAL A 117 -6.22 -7.88 -10.79
CA VAL A 117 -7.59 -8.34 -10.55
C VAL A 117 -7.80 -8.63 -9.07
N PHE A 118 -9.00 -8.40 -8.58
CA PHE A 118 -9.38 -8.85 -7.24
C PHE A 118 -9.44 -10.36 -7.16
N LYS A 119 -8.89 -10.94 -6.10
CA LYS A 119 -8.90 -12.39 -5.93
C LYS A 119 -10.32 -12.94 -5.70
N SER A 120 -11.18 -12.20 -5.00
CA SER A 120 -12.53 -12.64 -4.63
C SER A 120 -13.52 -12.51 -5.77
N SER A 121 -13.52 -11.38 -6.47
CA SER A 121 -14.51 -11.08 -7.51
C SER A 121 -14.01 -11.29 -8.93
N GLY A 122 -12.70 -11.42 -9.12
CA GLY A 122 -12.11 -11.54 -10.46
C GLY A 122 -12.23 -10.28 -11.33
N LYS A 123 -12.76 -9.19 -10.77
CA LYS A 123 -12.87 -7.91 -11.49
C LYS A 123 -11.50 -7.25 -11.61
N GLU A 124 -11.29 -6.59 -12.71
CA GLU A 124 -10.08 -5.82 -12.97
C GLU A 124 -10.04 -4.58 -12.08
N ILE A 125 -8.84 -4.26 -11.61
CA ILE A 125 -8.58 -3.03 -10.87
C ILE A 125 -8.06 -2.04 -11.88
N GLU A 126 -8.90 -1.09 -12.23
CA GLU A 126 -8.54 -0.02 -13.15
C GLU A 126 -7.42 0.84 -12.54
N LYS A 127 -6.49 1.20 -13.43
CA LYS A 127 -5.33 2.07 -13.30
C LYS A 127 -4.06 1.46 -12.77
#